data_e23e8b50eca096bcfebbdf026cc3273e
#
_entry.id   e23e8b50eca096bcfebbdf026cc3273e
#
_cell.length_a   1.000
_cell.length_b   1.000
_cell.length_c   1.000
_cell.angle_alpha   90.00
_cell.angle_beta   90.00
_cell.angle_gamma   90.00
#
_symmetry.space_group_name_H-M   'P 1'
#
loop_
_entity.id
_entity.type
_entity.pdbx_description
1 polymer ?
#
loop_
_entity_poly.entity_id
_entity_poly.type
_entity_poly.pdbx_seq_one_letter_code
_entity_poly.pdbx_strand_id
1 'polypeptide(L)'
;MTRADKEQFVSELTTAFSESNAIVICDYKGMTCHELESVRQMAAENDAHVKVVKNKLTMLALKNAGIEGLELKDTNLVVWGEDQISTCKTADKAATEFKSFELKSGALEGKAVDLATIMAMAKLPSRDELIGMLLNVWQAPVRNFTIGLDALRKKKEEEA
;
A
#
# COMPACT_ATOMS: atom_id res chain seq x y z
N MET A 1 -18.16 20.94 -14.18
CA MET A 1 -16.81 21.40 -13.79
C MET A 1 -16.37 22.50 -14.72
N THR A 2 -16.15 23.66 -14.23
CA THR A 2 -15.60 24.80 -14.98
C THR A 2 -14.09 24.57 -15.21
N ARG A 3 -13.45 25.47 -15.97
CA ARG A 3 -11.99 25.37 -16.20
C ARG A 3 -11.23 25.65 -14.89
N ALA A 4 -11.68 26.62 -14.13
CA ALA A 4 -11.09 26.96 -12.84
C ALA A 4 -11.18 25.80 -11.84
N ASP A 5 -12.34 25.11 -11.75
CA ASP A 5 -12.51 23.94 -10.88
C ASP A 5 -11.53 22.80 -11.23
N LYS A 6 -11.23 22.63 -12.54
CA LYS A 6 -10.27 21.59 -12.97
C LYS A 6 -8.85 21.96 -12.60
N GLU A 7 -8.48 23.23 -12.71
CA GLU A 7 -7.15 23.72 -12.34
C GLU A 7 -6.93 23.59 -10.83
N GLN A 8 -7.93 23.95 -10.02
CA GLN A 8 -7.90 23.74 -8.56
C GLN A 8 -7.77 22.25 -8.20
N PHE A 9 -8.59 21.41 -8.84
CA PHE A 9 -8.58 19.97 -8.60
C PHE A 9 -7.23 19.31 -8.97
N VAL A 10 -6.61 19.75 -10.06
CA VAL A 10 -5.26 19.27 -10.43
C VAL A 10 -4.22 19.74 -9.42
N SER A 11 -4.29 20.98 -8.92
CA SER A 11 -3.36 21.47 -7.91
C SER A 11 -3.48 20.70 -6.59
N GLU A 12 -4.73 20.46 -6.12
CA GLU A 12 -4.98 19.63 -4.92
C GLU A 12 -4.41 18.21 -5.07
N LEU A 13 -4.66 17.57 -6.22
CA LEU A 13 -4.12 16.24 -6.49
C LEU A 13 -2.59 16.23 -6.59
N THR A 14 -2.01 17.26 -7.19
CA THR A 14 -0.56 17.36 -7.29
C THR A 14 0.09 17.47 -5.91
N THR A 15 -0.48 18.27 -5.01
CA THR A 15 -0.02 18.38 -3.62
C THR A 15 -0.16 17.04 -2.91
N ALA A 16 -1.32 16.40 -2.99
CA ALA A 16 -1.57 15.10 -2.37
C ALA A 16 -0.62 14.01 -2.89
N PHE A 17 -0.32 14.00 -4.20
CA PHE A 17 0.61 13.02 -4.77
C PHE A 17 2.09 13.32 -4.44
N SER A 18 2.43 14.57 -4.21
CA SER A 18 3.78 14.95 -3.77
C SER A 18 4.05 14.58 -2.31
N GLU A 19 3.00 14.61 -1.47
CA GLU A 19 3.06 14.21 -0.05
C GLU A 19 2.97 12.68 0.12
N SER A 20 2.39 11.97 -0.85
CA SER A 20 2.22 10.52 -0.77
C SER A 20 3.44 9.75 -1.30
N ASN A 21 3.84 8.71 -0.58
CA ASN A 21 4.94 7.81 -0.98
C ASN A 21 4.46 6.63 -1.83
N ALA A 22 3.16 6.35 -1.82
CA ALA A 22 2.56 5.27 -2.60
C ALA A 22 1.29 5.74 -3.31
N ILE A 23 1.19 5.40 -4.58
CA ILE A 23 0.02 5.64 -5.42
C ILE A 23 -0.28 4.34 -6.15
N VAL A 24 -1.48 3.81 -5.99
CA VAL A 24 -1.93 2.59 -6.64
C VAL A 24 -3.13 2.91 -7.54
N ILE A 25 -3.08 2.43 -8.76
CA ILE A 25 -4.13 2.60 -9.76
C ILE A 25 -4.89 1.29 -9.90
N CYS A 26 -6.19 1.36 -9.69
CA CYS A 26 -7.08 0.21 -9.70
C CYS A 26 -8.22 0.42 -10.69
N ASP A 27 -8.78 -0.67 -11.19
CA ASP A 27 -10.05 -0.65 -11.92
C ASP A 27 -11.21 -0.91 -10.96
N TYR A 28 -12.31 -0.20 -11.17
CA TYR A 28 -13.53 -0.38 -10.39
C TYR A 28 -14.75 -0.73 -11.27
N LYS A 29 -14.50 -1.19 -12.49
CA LYS A 29 -15.55 -1.50 -13.46
C LYS A 29 -16.42 -2.63 -12.95
N GLY A 30 -17.71 -2.36 -12.78
CA GLY A 30 -18.68 -3.34 -12.30
C GLY A 30 -18.90 -3.33 -10.78
N MET A 31 -18.23 -2.47 -10.03
CA MET A 31 -18.47 -2.28 -8.59
C MET A 31 -19.77 -1.51 -8.35
N THR A 32 -20.46 -1.88 -7.29
CA THR A 32 -21.61 -1.15 -6.76
C THR A 32 -21.16 0.04 -5.90
N CYS A 33 -22.07 1.02 -5.68
CA CYS A 33 -21.76 2.15 -4.79
C CYS A 33 -21.43 1.71 -3.37
N HIS A 34 -22.08 0.66 -2.87
CA HIS A 34 -21.83 0.12 -1.54
C HIS A 34 -20.41 -0.46 -1.42
N GLU A 35 -19.96 -1.22 -2.42
CA GLU A 35 -18.60 -1.78 -2.45
C GLU A 35 -17.55 -0.67 -2.51
N LEU A 36 -17.79 0.40 -3.30
CA LEU A 36 -16.90 1.56 -3.33
C LEU A 36 -16.83 2.30 -1.99
N GLU A 37 -17.96 2.33 -1.25
CA GLU A 37 -17.99 2.92 0.08
C GLU A 37 -17.22 2.07 1.09
N SER A 38 -17.34 0.76 1.02
CA SER A 38 -16.54 -0.19 1.82
C SER A 38 -15.04 -0.04 1.54
N VAL A 39 -14.63 0.11 0.28
CA VAL A 39 -13.22 0.36 -0.06
C VAL A 39 -12.72 1.70 0.52
N ARG A 40 -13.53 2.76 0.50
CA ARG A 40 -13.17 4.03 1.12
C ARG A 40 -13.04 3.93 2.63
N GLN A 41 -13.89 3.14 3.27
CA GLN A 41 -13.82 2.91 4.71
C GLN A 41 -12.55 2.14 5.08
N MET A 42 -12.24 1.06 4.37
CA MET A 42 -10.99 0.31 4.55
C MET A 42 -9.75 1.19 4.32
N ALA A 43 -9.79 2.09 3.36
CA ALA A 43 -8.71 3.02 3.10
C ALA A 43 -8.55 4.03 4.26
N ALA A 44 -9.64 4.59 4.76
CA ALA A 44 -9.62 5.52 5.89
C ALA A 44 -9.07 4.88 7.17
N GLU A 45 -9.33 3.58 7.41
CA GLU A 45 -8.79 2.84 8.55
C GLU A 45 -7.26 2.65 8.48
N ASN A 46 -6.68 2.76 7.28
CA ASN A 46 -5.24 2.58 7.04
C ASN A 46 -4.54 3.88 6.60
N ASP A 47 -5.10 5.03 6.90
CA ASP A 47 -4.59 6.35 6.52
C ASP A 47 -4.31 6.50 5.01
N ALA A 48 -5.09 5.79 4.19
CA ALA A 48 -5.05 5.88 2.74
C ALA A 48 -6.27 6.62 2.20
N HIS A 49 -6.09 7.32 1.10
CA HIS A 49 -7.15 8.06 0.42
C HIS A 49 -7.55 7.37 -0.88
N VAL A 50 -8.85 7.36 -1.16
CA VAL A 50 -9.41 6.75 -2.37
C VAL A 50 -10.28 7.75 -3.11
N LYS A 51 -9.99 7.97 -4.39
CA LYS A 51 -10.79 8.89 -5.22
C LYS A 51 -10.90 8.38 -6.65
N VAL A 52 -12.10 8.49 -7.21
CA VAL A 52 -12.34 8.27 -8.64
C VAL A 52 -11.99 9.56 -9.38
N VAL A 53 -11.04 9.51 -10.30
CA VAL A 53 -10.54 10.69 -11.00
C VAL A 53 -10.53 10.45 -12.51
N LYS A 54 -10.73 11.52 -13.28
CA LYS A 54 -10.64 11.46 -14.75
C LYS A 54 -9.18 11.29 -15.17
N ASN A 55 -8.89 10.29 -16.02
CA ASN A 55 -7.54 9.93 -16.47
C ASN A 55 -6.69 11.12 -16.92
N LYS A 56 -7.26 12.04 -17.72
CA LYS A 56 -6.53 13.23 -18.20
C LYS A 56 -6.08 14.16 -17.06
N LEU A 57 -6.89 14.30 -16.02
CA LEU A 57 -6.53 15.15 -14.87
C LEU A 57 -5.51 14.45 -13.97
N THR A 58 -5.67 13.14 -13.78
CA THR A 58 -4.69 12.31 -13.05
C THR A 58 -3.31 12.33 -13.73
N MET A 59 -3.28 12.17 -15.06
CA MET A 59 -2.00 12.25 -15.80
C MET A 59 -1.31 13.61 -15.68
N LEU A 60 -2.07 14.71 -15.67
CA LEU A 60 -1.51 16.05 -15.46
C LEU A 60 -0.95 16.18 -14.04
N ALA A 61 -1.69 15.72 -13.03
CA ALA A 61 -1.25 15.78 -11.64
C ALA A 61 0.00 14.91 -11.40
N LEU A 62 0.06 13.69 -11.97
CA LEU A 62 1.23 12.80 -11.88
C LEU A 62 2.46 13.39 -12.56
N LYS A 63 2.32 13.99 -13.75
CA LYS A 63 3.42 14.69 -14.41
C LYS A 63 3.94 15.87 -13.61
N ASN A 64 3.04 16.66 -13.01
CA ASN A 64 3.42 17.78 -12.16
C ASN A 64 4.11 17.32 -10.87
N ALA A 65 3.77 16.14 -10.35
CA ALA A 65 4.43 15.49 -9.22
C ALA A 65 5.73 14.77 -9.60
N GLY A 66 6.12 14.77 -10.90
CA GLY A 66 7.36 14.15 -11.37
C GLY A 66 7.29 12.61 -11.53
N ILE A 67 6.09 12.04 -11.54
CA ILE A 67 5.86 10.60 -11.68
C ILE A 67 5.53 10.30 -13.15
N GLU A 68 6.45 9.64 -13.85
CA GLU A 68 6.27 9.25 -15.24
C GLU A 68 6.18 7.72 -15.39
N GLY A 69 5.61 7.28 -16.51
CA GLY A 69 5.55 5.84 -16.86
C GLY A 69 4.28 5.12 -16.43
N LEU A 70 3.27 5.81 -15.90
CA LEU A 70 1.97 5.21 -15.58
C LEU A 70 1.01 5.38 -16.77
N GLU A 71 0.52 4.26 -17.28
CA GLU A 71 -0.52 4.25 -18.31
C GLU A 71 -1.90 4.16 -17.66
N LEU A 72 -2.74 5.18 -17.90
CA LEU A 72 -4.12 5.22 -17.43
C LEU A 72 -5.06 4.88 -18.59
N LYS A 73 -5.52 3.62 -18.64
CA LYS A 73 -6.52 3.14 -19.60
C LYS A 73 -7.82 2.81 -18.87
N ASP A 74 -8.94 3.01 -19.52
CA ASP A 74 -10.28 2.70 -19.02
C ASP A 74 -10.68 3.44 -17.74
N THR A 75 -11.47 2.81 -16.88
CA THR A 75 -11.91 3.34 -15.59
C THR A 75 -10.80 3.20 -14.56
N ASN A 76 -10.47 4.30 -13.87
CA ASN A 76 -9.42 4.27 -12.87
C ASN A 76 -9.87 4.90 -11.55
N LEU A 77 -9.57 4.19 -10.50
CA LEU A 77 -9.65 4.62 -9.12
C LEU A 77 -8.22 4.74 -8.62
N VAL A 78 -7.91 5.85 -7.97
CA VAL A 78 -6.58 6.11 -7.43
C VAL A 78 -6.63 5.98 -5.92
N VAL A 79 -5.74 5.16 -5.38
CA VAL A 79 -5.50 4.98 -3.95
C VAL A 79 -4.13 5.55 -3.65
N TRP A 80 -4.01 6.44 -2.67
CA TRP A 80 -2.72 7.00 -2.29
C TRP A 80 -2.61 7.17 -0.78
N GLY A 81 -1.39 7.15 -0.26
CA GLY A 81 -1.11 7.29 1.16
C GLY A 81 0.36 7.54 1.46
N GLU A 82 0.65 7.96 2.67
CA GLU A 82 2.02 8.19 3.13
C GLU A 82 2.77 6.87 3.35
N ASP A 83 2.11 5.86 3.91
CA ASP A 83 2.71 4.55 4.15
C ASP A 83 2.50 3.61 2.96
N GLN A 84 3.62 3.18 2.37
CA GLN A 84 3.63 2.31 1.19
C GLN A 84 2.98 0.95 1.47
N ILE A 85 3.29 0.36 2.61
CA ILE A 85 2.84 -0.99 2.97
C ILE A 85 1.35 -0.99 3.23
N SER A 86 0.86 -0.05 4.02
CA SER A 86 -0.58 0.08 4.35
C SER A 86 -1.41 0.36 3.10
N THR A 87 -0.93 1.25 2.21
CA THR A 87 -1.62 1.57 0.95
C THR A 87 -1.70 0.35 0.02
N CYS A 88 -0.59 -0.37 -0.17
CA CYS A 88 -0.57 -1.59 -1.00
C CYS A 88 -1.44 -2.71 -0.38
N LYS A 89 -1.43 -2.88 0.94
CA LYS A 89 -2.28 -3.85 1.64
C LYS A 89 -3.77 -3.54 1.49
N THR A 90 -4.13 -2.27 1.61
CA THR A 90 -5.53 -1.84 1.44
C THR A 90 -6.01 -2.15 0.03
N ALA A 91 -5.20 -1.87 -0.98
CA ALA A 91 -5.52 -2.17 -2.37
C ALA A 91 -5.62 -3.69 -2.64
N ASP A 92 -4.72 -4.51 -2.07
CA ASP A 92 -4.73 -5.97 -2.21
C ASP A 92 -5.91 -6.61 -1.45
N LYS A 93 -6.24 -6.13 -0.26
CA LYS A 93 -7.44 -6.56 0.49
C LYS A 93 -8.70 -6.26 -0.30
N ALA A 94 -8.82 -5.07 -0.86
CA ALA A 94 -9.96 -4.70 -1.70
C ALA A 94 -10.05 -5.61 -2.95
N ALA A 95 -8.93 -5.93 -3.60
CA ALA A 95 -8.90 -6.85 -4.74
C ALA A 95 -9.24 -8.29 -4.37
N THR A 96 -8.95 -8.71 -3.15
CA THR A 96 -9.31 -10.05 -2.65
C THR A 96 -10.79 -10.14 -2.28
N GLU A 97 -11.35 -9.09 -1.70
CA GLU A 97 -12.74 -9.04 -1.24
C GLU A 97 -13.73 -8.80 -2.39
N PHE A 98 -13.37 -7.94 -3.33
CA PHE A 98 -14.22 -7.55 -4.47
C PHE A 98 -13.65 -8.07 -5.79
N LYS A 99 -14.28 -9.05 -6.39
CA LYS A 99 -13.88 -9.64 -7.68
C LYS A 99 -13.87 -8.64 -8.85
N SER A 100 -14.62 -7.55 -8.74
CA SER A 100 -14.70 -6.49 -9.74
C SER A 100 -13.62 -5.42 -9.56
N PHE A 101 -12.77 -5.54 -8.54
CA PHE A 101 -11.69 -4.61 -8.26
C PHE A 101 -10.36 -5.22 -8.69
N GLU A 102 -9.71 -4.61 -9.67
CA GLU A 102 -8.45 -5.10 -10.23
C GLU A 102 -7.34 -4.07 -10.06
N LEU A 103 -6.19 -4.52 -9.59
CA LEU A 103 -4.98 -3.71 -9.52
C LEU A 103 -4.36 -3.63 -10.93
N LYS A 104 -4.01 -2.44 -11.39
CA LYS A 104 -3.37 -2.22 -12.71
C LYS A 104 -1.88 -1.93 -12.59
N SER A 105 -1.55 -0.86 -11.95
CA SER A 105 -0.18 -0.37 -11.80
C SER A 105 -0.10 0.59 -10.61
N GLY A 106 1.09 1.05 -10.29
CA GLY A 106 1.23 2.09 -9.27
C GLY A 106 2.57 2.78 -9.34
N ALA A 107 2.77 3.70 -8.43
CA ALA A 107 4.06 4.35 -8.19
C ALA A 107 4.42 4.24 -6.72
N LEU A 108 5.67 3.90 -6.46
CA LEU A 108 6.28 3.87 -5.13
C LEU A 108 7.51 4.78 -5.16
N GLU A 109 7.57 5.72 -4.23
CA GLU A 109 8.66 6.72 -4.15
C GLU A 109 8.90 7.46 -5.48
N GLY A 110 7.84 7.79 -6.20
CA GLY A 110 7.92 8.50 -7.48
C GLY A 110 8.32 7.62 -8.68
N LYS A 111 8.54 6.33 -8.50
CA LYS A 111 8.87 5.38 -9.58
C LYS A 111 7.66 4.52 -9.93
N ALA A 112 7.39 4.40 -11.21
CA ALA A 112 6.36 3.47 -11.68
C ALA A 112 6.77 2.02 -11.37
N VAL A 113 5.85 1.25 -10.81
CA VAL A 113 6.04 -0.15 -10.44
C VAL A 113 4.96 -1.03 -11.04
N ASP A 114 5.32 -2.27 -11.33
CA ASP A 114 4.42 -3.29 -11.84
C ASP A 114 3.54 -3.90 -10.75
N LEU A 115 2.46 -4.53 -11.18
CA LEU A 115 1.54 -5.27 -10.33
C LEU A 115 2.24 -6.28 -9.41
N ALA A 116 3.26 -7.00 -9.91
CA ALA A 116 4.02 -7.97 -9.14
C ALA A 116 4.70 -7.35 -7.92
N THR A 117 5.25 -6.15 -8.08
CA THR A 117 5.89 -5.40 -6.98
C THR A 117 4.86 -4.93 -5.95
N ILE A 118 3.69 -4.44 -6.39
CA ILE A 118 2.60 -4.03 -5.49
C ILE A 118 2.12 -5.21 -4.66
N MET A 119 1.91 -6.37 -5.29
CA MET A 119 1.52 -7.60 -4.59
C MET A 119 2.60 -8.12 -3.63
N ALA A 120 3.88 -7.96 -3.97
CA ALA A 120 4.97 -8.32 -3.07
C ALA A 120 4.99 -7.41 -1.83
N MET A 121 4.80 -6.10 -2.02
CA MET A 121 4.69 -5.13 -0.92
C MET A 121 3.47 -5.37 -0.04
N ALA A 122 2.33 -5.71 -0.62
CA ALA A 122 1.12 -6.02 0.14
C ALA A 122 1.26 -7.26 1.05
N LYS A 123 2.12 -8.22 0.69
CA LYS A 123 2.42 -9.41 1.50
C LYS A 123 3.39 -9.15 2.66
N LEU A 124 4.06 -8.01 2.69
CA LEU A 124 4.96 -7.67 3.79
C LEU A 124 4.16 -7.45 5.08
N PRO A 125 4.71 -7.77 6.25
CA PRO A 125 4.14 -7.39 7.53
C PRO A 125 3.98 -5.87 7.65
N SER A 126 3.19 -5.41 8.62
CA SER A 126 3.07 -3.97 8.91
C SER A 126 4.44 -3.40 9.35
N ARG A 127 4.59 -2.09 9.28
CA ARG A 127 5.84 -1.41 9.66
C ARG A 127 6.27 -1.77 11.08
N ASP A 128 5.33 -1.80 12.02
CA ASP A 128 5.62 -2.13 13.42
C ASP A 128 5.98 -3.61 13.60
N GLU A 129 5.33 -4.50 12.84
CA GLU A 129 5.68 -5.93 12.83
C GLU A 129 7.07 -6.17 12.24
N LEU A 130 7.47 -5.44 11.18
CA LEU A 130 8.82 -5.51 10.62
C LEU A 130 9.88 -5.06 11.63
N ILE A 131 9.62 -3.98 12.37
CA ILE A 131 10.49 -3.53 13.47
C ILE A 131 10.57 -4.61 14.56
N GLY A 132 9.44 -5.19 14.93
CA GLY A 132 9.38 -6.30 15.88
C GLY A 132 10.19 -7.52 15.44
N MET A 133 10.11 -7.89 14.15
CA MET A 133 10.92 -8.96 13.57
C MET A 133 12.42 -8.64 13.64
N LEU A 134 12.82 -7.42 13.31
CA LEU A 134 14.19 -6.96 13.41
C LEU A 134 14.74 -7.07 14.84
N LEU A 135 13.95 -6.62 15.82
CA LEU A 135 14.30 -6.71 17.24
C LEU A 135 14.43 -8.19 17.69
N ASN A 136 13.55 -9.06 17.22
CA ASN A 136 13.64 -10.51 17.48
C ASN A 136 14.94 -11.13 16.93
N VAL A 137 15.37 -10.71 15.74
CA VAL A 137 16.65 -11.16 15.16
C VAL A 137 17.82 -10.70 16.01
N TRP A 138 17.80 -9.46 16.51
CA TRP A 138 18.86 -8.95 17.40
C TRP A 138 18.92 -9.67 18.75
N GLN A 139 17.78 -10.11 19.27
CA GLN A 139 17.71 -10.89 20.52
C GLN A 139 18.01 -12.39 20.33
N ALA A 140 17.99 -12.88 19.09
CA ALA A 140 18.19 -14.31 18.81
C ALA A 140 19.46 -14.90 19.40
N PRO A 141 20.66 -14.28 19.36
CA PRO A 141 21.87 -14.83 19.96
C PRO A 141 21.72 -15.06 21.47
N VAL A 142 21.14 -14.11 22.20
CA VAL A 142 20.92 -14.20 23.65
C VAL A 142 19.91 -15.29 23.98
N ARG A 143 18.80 -15.34 23.24
CA ARG A 143 17.76 -16.38 23.38
C ARG A 143 18.34 -17.78 23.12
N ASN A 144 19.10 -17.95 22.04
CA ASN A 144 19.69 -19.23 21.69
C ASN A 144 20.71 -19.70 22.73
N PHE A 145 21.48 -18.79 23.30
CA PHE A 145 22.39 -19.09 24.40
C PHE A 145 21.65 -19.57 25.64
N THR A 146 20.58 -18.87 26.03
CA THR A 146 19.73 -19.24 27.19
C THR A 146 19.07 -20.62 26.97
N ILE A 147 18.56 -20.89 25.78
CA ILE A 147 17.98 -22.19 25.42
C ILE A 147 19.04 -23.29 25.49
N GLY A 148 20.23 -23.02 25.01
CA GLY A 148 21.37 -23.97 25.11
C GLY A 148 21.75 -24.30 26.55
N LEU A 149 21.79 -23.30 27.44
CA LEU A 149 22.02 -23.51 28.88
C LEU A 149 20.91 -24.33 29.54
N ASP A 150 19.65 -24.06 29.22
CA ASP A 150 18.50 -24.82 29.76
C ASP A 150 18.52 -26.28 29.26
N ALA A 151 18.88 -26.49 28.00
CA ALA A 151 19.04 -27.84 27.46
C ALA A 151 20.20 -28.63 28.15
N LEU A 152 21.30 -27.95 28.47
CA LEU A 152 22.41 -28.57 29.25
C LEU A 152 21.99 -28.89 30.70
N ARG A 153 21.19 -27.99 31.32
CA ARG A 153 20.64 -28.25 32.65
C ARG A 153 19.77 -29.50 32.65
N LYS A 154 18.83 -29.60 31.71
CA LYS A 154 17.93 -30.77 31.59
C LYS A 154 18.70 -32.07 31.37
N LYS A 155 19.71 -32.06 30.50
CA LYS A 155 20.56 -33.25 30.30
C LYS A 155 21.26 -33.69 31.58
N LYS A 156 21.79 -32.77 32.39
CA LYS A 156 22.42 -33.11 33.66
C LYS A 156 21.45 -33.62 34.71
N GLU A 157 20.21 -33.14 34.71
CA GLU A 157 19.14 -33.62 35.57
C GLU A 157 18.65 -35.03 35.18
N GLU A 158 18.71 -35.37 33.88
CA GLU A 158 18.37 -36.72 33.38
C GLU A 158 19.50 -37.75 33.60
N GLU A 159 20.77 -37.30 33.70
CA GLU A 159 21.95 -38.16 33.92
C GLU A 159 22.28 -38.37 35.42
N ALA A 160 21.60 -37.65 36.31
CA ALA A 160 21.79 -37.71 37.77
C ALA A 160 20.70 -38.55 38.45
#